data_d41303afdcd372e98c0c6c8ca4120477
#
_entry.id   d41303afdcd372e98c0c6c8ca4120477
#
_cell.length_a   1.000
_cell.length_b   1.000
_cell.length_c   1.000
_cell.angle_alpha   90.00
_cell.angle_beta   90.00
_cell.angle_gamma   90.00
#
_symmetry.space_group_name_H-M   'P 1'
#
loop_
_entity.id
_entity.type
_entity.pdbx_description
1 polymer ?
#
loop_
_entity_poly.entity_id
_entity_poly.type
_entity_poly.pdbx_seq_one_letter_code
_entity_poly.pdbx_strand_id
1 'polypeptide(L)'
;MTFDLESIQEMWEKDAKIDRDNLHDESLNIPSLHAKYFQIYNTIFLLRKKAEQQRKNIRHERYEYFSGKADPDVYIQNPFPKKIRDKDTMTKYLDADEKLSNSSLKIEYYDTMLTYLESILKVIQNRTYQIKNAIEFMRFTAGMG
;
A
#
# COMPACT_ATOMS: atom_id res chain seq x y z
N MET A 1 -13.86 4.42 5.21
CA MET A 1 -12.98 3.75 6.17
C MET A 1 -11.52 3.91 5.72
N THR A 2 -10.67 4.38 6.62
CA THR A 2 -9.25 4.59 6.31
C THR A 2 -8.44 3.43 6.86
N PHE A 3 -7.66 2.79 6.00
CA PHE A 3 -6.75 1.72 6.41
C PHE A 3 -5.33 2.28 6.50
N ASP A 4 -4.65 1.96 7.60
CA ASP A 4 -3.21 2.16 7.70
C ASP A 4 -2.51 0.81 7.85
N LEU A 5 -1.19 0.81 7.71
CA LEU A 5 -0.42 -0.43 7.75
C LEU A 5 -0.59 -1.15 9.09
N GLU A 6 -0.56 -0.40 10.19
CA GLU A 6 -0.69 -0.96 11.54
C GLU A 6 -2.04 -1.65 11.74
N SER A 7 -3.14 -1.03 11.30
CA SER A 7 -4.47 -1.62 11.44
C SER A 7 -4.62 -2.89 10.61
N ILE A 8 -4.02 -2.95 9.42
CA ILE A 8 -4.02 -4.15 8.58
C ILE A 8 -3.21 -5.25 9.25
N GLN A 9 -2.05 -4.93 9.82
CA GLN A 9 -1.22 -5.89 10.53
C GLN A 9 -1.94 -6.48 11.74
N GLU A 10 -2.61 -5.67 12.53
CA GLU A 10 -3.39 -6.11 13.69
C GLU A 10 -4.54 -7.03 13.27
N MET A 11 -5.24 -6.65 12.21
CA MET A 11 -6.35 -7.44 11.67
C MET A 11 -5.87 -8.81 11.17
N TRP A 12 -4.76 -8.83 10.43
CA TRP A 12 -4.20 -10.07 9.89
C TRP A 12 -3.64 -10.96 11.00
N GLU A 13 -3.05 -10.39 12.03
CA GLU A 13 -2.55 -11.17 13.18
C GLU A 13 -3.65 -12.04 13.78
N LYS A 14 -4.88 -11.52 13.84
CA LYS A 14 -6.04 -12.27 14.32
C LYS A 14 -6.52 -13.28 13.27
N ASP A 15 -6.66 -12.85 12.02
CA ASP A 15 -7.20 -13.68 10.95
C ASP A 15 -6.22 -14.76 10.47
N ALA A 16 -4.93 -14.62 10.77
CA ALA A 16 -3.92 -15.61 10.41
C ALA A 16 -4.06 -16.90 11.20
N LYS A 17 -4.67 -16.84 12.38
CA LYS A 17 -4.85 -18.01 13.25
C LYS A 17 -5.91 -18.94 12.66
N ILE A 18 -5.58 -20.23 12.65
CA ILE A 18 -6.52 -21.28 12.23
C ILE A 18 -6.94 -22.05 13.49
N ASP A 19 -8.24 -22.15 13.71
CA ASP A 19 -8.81 -22.93 14.82
C ASP A 19 -8.76 -24.40 14.46
N ARG A 20 -7.87 -25.15 15.11
CA ARG A 20 -7.68 -26.59 14.85
C ARG A 20 -8.91 -27.43 15.22
N ASP A 21 -9.78 -26.92 16.06
CA ASP A 21 -11.01 -27.64 16.47
C ASP A 21 -12.16 -27.41 15.49
N ASN A 22 -12.04 -26.48 14.55
CA ASN A 22 -13.07 -26.14 13.59
C ASN A 22 -12.49 -26.05 12.15
N LEU A 23 -11.70 -27.06 11.76
CA LEU A 23 -11.00 -27.04 10.46
C LEU A 23 -11.95 -27.03 9.27
N HIS A 24 -13.12 -27.68 9.39
CA HIS A 24 -14.13 -27.67 8.34
C HIS A 24 -14.64 -26.24 8.08
N ASP A 25 -15.01 -25.54 9.15
CA ASP A 25 -15.49 -24.16 9.07
C ASP A 25 -14.40 -23.22 8.56
N GLU A 26 -13.16 -23.41 9.01
CA GLU A 26 -12.02 -22.64 8.53
C GLU A 26 -11.82 -22.82 7.02
N SER A 27 -11.97 -24.05 6.52
CA SER A 27 -11.86 -24.34 5.09
C SER A 27 -12.96 -23.62 4.29
N LEU A 28 -14.20 -23.64 4.76
CA LEU A 28 -15.32 -22.99 4.09
C LEU A 28 -15.21 -21.48 4.11
N ASN A 29 -14.49 -20.91 5.08
CA ASN A 29 -14.33 -19.47 5.24
C ASN A 29 -13.22 -18.88 4.37
N ILE A 30 -12.41 -19.69 3.71
CA ILE A 30 -11.29 -19.21 2.89
C ILE A 30 -11.71 -18.18 1.84
N PRO A 31 -12.78 -18.40 1.04
CA PRO A 31 -13.19 -17.40 0.05
C PRO A 31 -13.58 -16.06 0.65
N SER A 32 -14.27 -16.06 1.80
CA SER A 32 -14.66 -14.83 2.50
C SER A 32 -13.45 -14.07 3.01
N LEU A 33 -12.46 -14.78 3.54
CA LEU A 33 -11.23 -14.19 4.02
C LEU A 33 -10.43 -13.57 2.87
N HIS A 34 -10.35 -14.28 1.75
CA HIS A 34 -9.69 -13.76 0.53
C HIS A 34 -10.39 -12.48 0.04
N ALA A 35 -11.72 -12.49 -0.03
CA ALA A 35 -12.49 -11.34 -0.47
C ALA A 35 -12.25 -10.11 0.42
N LYS A 36 -12.19 -10.31 1.74
CA LYS A 36 -11.91 -9.24 2.70
C LYS A 36 -10.59 -8.53 2.40
N TYR A 37 -9.51 -9.27 2.26
CA TYR A 37 -8.19 -8.69 2.02
C TYR A 37 -8.00 -8.20 0.59
N PHE A 38 -8.65 -8.84 -0.36
CA PHE A 38 -8.60 -8.38 -1.75
C PHE A 38 -9.32 -7.05 -1.93
N GLN A 39 -10.43 -6.81 -1.22
CA GLN A 39 -11.10 -5.51 -1.22
C GLN A 39 -10.20 -4.41 -0.65
N ILE A 40 -9.49 -4.70 0.44
CA ILE A 40 -8.54 -3.76 1.02
C ILE A 40 -7.42 -3.46 0.02
N TYR A 41 -6.88 -4.50 -0.62
CA TYR A 41 -5.86 -4.36 -1.66
C TYR A 41 -6.32 -3.40 -2.77
N ASN A 42 -7.51 -3.62 -3.29
CA ASN A 42 -8.05 -2.77 -4.36
C ASN A 42 -8.25 -1.33 -3.91
N THR A 43 -8.71 -1.12 -2.68
CA THR A 43 -8.87 0.23 -2.11
C THR A 43 -7.53 0.96 -2.05
N ILE A 44 -6.49 0.30 -1.54
CA ILE A 44 -5.15 0.88 -1.44
C ILE A 44 -4.55 1.10 -2.84
N PHE A 45 -4.76 0.16 -3.76
CA PHE A 45 -4.30 0.30 -5.14
C PHE A 45 -4.86 1.57 -5.81
N LEU A 46 -6.16 1.84 -5.62
CA LEU A 46 -6.79 3.04 -6.17
C LEU A 46 -6.31 4.32 -5.49
N LEU A 47 -6.07 4.27 -4.17
CA LEU A 47 -5.48 5.40 -3.45
C LEU A 47 -4.06 5.70 -3.94
N ARG A 48 -3.29 4.66 -4.25
CA ARG A 48 -1.95 4.83 -4.84
C ARG A 48 -2.02 5.51 -6.20
N LYS A 49 -2.97 5.11 -7.04
CA LYS A 49 -3.20 5.74 -8.35
C LYS A 49 -3.51 7.23 -8.21
N LYS A 50 -4.35 7.56 -7.24
CA LYS A 50 -4.69 8.96 -6.94
C LYS A 50 -3.46 9.74 -6.46
N ALA A 51 -2.65 9.12 -5.61
CA ALA A 51 -1.42 9.73 -5.11
C ALA A 51 -0.40 9.97 -6.23
N GLU A 52 -0.29 9.05 -7.19
CA GLU A 52 0.55 9.24 -8.38
C GLU A 52 0.12 10.48 -9.18
N GLN A 53 -1.18 10.64 -9.37
CA GLN A 53 -1.70 11.79 -10.10
C GLN A 53 -1.44 13.09 -9.33
N GLN A 54 -1.63 13.07 -8.02
CA GLN A 54 -1.34 14.23 -7.16
C GLN A 54 0.15 14.60 -7.23
N ARG A 55 1.03 13.59 -7.25
CA ARG A 55 2.48 13.83 -7.36
C ARG A 55 2.83 14.51 -8.68
N LYS A 56 2.22 14.08 -9.77
CA LYS A 56 2.42 14.72 -11.09
C LYS A 56 1.99 16.18 -11.06
N ASN A 57 0.86 16.48 -10.43
CA ASN A 57 0.36 17.84 -10.30
C ASN A 57 1.29 18.70 -9.44
N ILE A 58 1.77 18.16 -8.31
CA ILE A 58 2.72 18.86 -7.43
C ILE A 58 4.03 19.13 -8.18
N ARG A 59 4.53 18.14 -8.92
CA ARG A 59 5.75 18.30 -9.71
C ARG A 59 5.61 19.43 -10.71
N HIS A 60 4.48 19.50 -11.41
CA HIS A 60 4.21 20.57 -12.36
C HIS A 60 4.17 21.94 -11.66
N GLU A 61 3.46 22.06 -10.54
CA GLU A 61 3.40 23.30 -9.77
C GLU A 61 4.79 23.75 -9.31
N ARG A 62 5.60 22.83 -8.81
CA ARG A 62 6.95 23.16 -8.33
C ARG A 62 7.87 23.51 -9.49
N TYR A 63 7.71 22.85 -10.64
CA TYR A 63 8.45 23.21 -11.86
C TYR A 63 8.14 24.64 -12.29
N GLU A 64 6.87 25.00 -12.36
CA GLU A 64 6.42 26.34 -12.70
C GLU A 64 6.97 27.38 -11.70
N TYR A 65 6.93 27.06 -10.42
CA TYR A 65 7.46 27.92 -9.38
C TYR A 65 8.95 28.19 -9.55
N PHE A 66 9.74 27.15 -9.71
CA PHE A 66 11.20 27.28 -9.85
C PHE A 66 11.61 27.93 -11.18
N SER A 67 10.80 27.81 -12.20
CA SER A 67 11.08 28.42 -13.52
C SER A 67 10.61 29.88 -13.65
N GLY A 68 9.93 30.41 -12.62
CA GLY A 68 9.42 31.76 -12.62
C GLY A 68 8.09 31.94 -13.34
N LYS A 69 7.39 30.86 -13.66
CA LYS A 69 6.13 30.89 -14.43
C LYS A 69 4.87 30.75 -13.59
N ALA A 70 5.01 30.61 -12.25
CA ALA A 70 3.85 30.55 -11.37
C ALA A 70 3.14 31.93 -11.30
N ASP A 71 1.90 31.94 -10.79
CA ASP A 71 1.15 33.18 -10.60
C ASP A 71 1.91 34.14 -9.68
N PRO A 72 1.80 35.47 -9.92
CA PRO A 72 2.50 36.46 -9.10
C PRO A 72 2.22 36.35 -7.60
N ASP A 73 1.00 35.95 -7.23
CA ASP A 73 0.60 35.80 -5.82
C ASP A 73 1.43 34.75 -5.10
N VAL A 74 1.86 33.71 -5.81
CA VAL A 74 2.71 32.65 -5.24
C VAL A 74 4.03 33.23 -4.76
N TYR A 75 4.64 34.13 -5.54
CA TYR A 75 5.93 34.75 -5.20
C TYR A 75 5.81 35.82 -4.12
N ILE A 76 4.63 36.39 -3.93
CA ILE A 76 4.37 37.32 -2.82
C ILE A 76 4.42 36.56 -1.50
N GLN A 77 3.81 35.38 -1.44
CA GLN A 77 3.79 34.53 -0.23
C GLN A 77 5.11 33.79 -0.02
N ASN A 78 5.70 33.30 -1.09
CA ASN A 78 6.95 32.51 -1.09
C ASN A 78 7.92 33.05 -2.14
N PRO A 79 8.71 34.07 -1.80
CA PRO A 79 9.63 34.65 -2.77
C PRO A 79 10.70 33.66 -3.24
N PHE A 80 10.95 33.65 -4.54
CA PHE A 80 12.02 32.88 -5.14
C PHE A 80 12.71 33.76 -6.19
N PRO A 81 13.87 34.35 -5.86
CA PRO A 81 14.49 35.36 -6.72
C PRO A 81 15.17 34.79 -7.96
N LYS A 82 15.32 33.48 -8.05
CA LYS A 82 15.94 32.81 -9.19
C LYS A 82 14.91 32.40 -10.22
N LYS A 83 15.35 32.19 -11.46
CA LYS A 83 14.58 31.58 -12.53
C LYS A 83 15.43 30.47 -13.12
N ILE A 84 15.12 29.22 -12.75
CA ILE A 84 15.91 28.07 -13.19
C ILE A 84 15.46 27.67 -14.58
N ARG A 85 16.42 27.57 -15.53
CA ARG A 85 16.12 27.25 -16.91
C ARG A 85 16.79 25.96 -17.39
N ASP A 86 17.91 25.59 -16.79
CA ASP A 86 18.60 24.36 -17.19
C ASP A 86 18.06 23.14 -16.46
N LYS A 87 18.08 22.01 -17.17
CA LYS A 87 17.51 20.78 -16.71
C LYS A 87 18.18 20.22 -15.44
N ASP A 88 19.50 20.26 -15.39
CA ASP A 88 20.26 19.68 -14.29
C ASP A 88 20.00 20.42 -12.97
N THR A 89 20.01 21.74 -12.99
CA THR A 89 19.70 22.56 -11.82
C THR A 89 18.24 22.35 -11.39
N MET A 90 17.32 22.31 -12.35
CA MET A 90 15.90 22.07 -12.07
C MET A 90 15.70 20.73 -11.37
N THR A 91 16.36 19.67 -11.85
CA THR A 91 16.26 18.34 -11.21
C THR A 91 16.73 18.39 -9.76
N LYS A 92 17.82 19.10 -9.47
CA LYS A 92 18.32 19.25 -8.09
C LYS A 92 17.29 19.92 -7.18
N TYR A 93 16.65 20.98 -7.65
CA TYR A 93 15.64 21.69 -6.86
C TYR A 93 14.39 20.87 -6.66
N LEU A 94 13.93 20.15 -7.70
CA LEU A 94 12.78 19.26 -7.59
C LEU A 94 13.04 18.10 -6.63
N ASP A 95 14.23 17.50 -6.71
CA ASP A 95 14.61 16.39 -5.83
C ASP A 95 14.69 16.81 -4.36
N ALA A 96 15.08 18.06 -4.10
CA ALA A 96 15.17 18.61 -2.75
C ALA A 96 13.86 19.21 -2.25
N ASP A 97 12.84 19.30 -3.10
CA ASP A 97 11.57 19.93 -2.75
C ASP A 97 10.78 19.10 -1.75
N GLU A 98 10.39 19.72 -0.64
CA GLU A 98 9.70 19.03 0.46
C GLU A 98 8.32 18.51 0.04
N LYS A 99 7.54 19.32 -0.69
CA LYS A 99 6.20 18.91 -1.12
C LYS A 99 6.24 17.71 -2.05
N LEU A 100 7.19 17.73 -2.99
CA LEU A 100 7.37 16.64 -3.94
C LEU A 100 7.90 15.39 -3.25
N SER A 101 8.85 15.54 -2.32
CA SER A 101 9.36 14.43 -1.52
C SER A 101 8.28 13.78 -0.67
N ASN A 102 7.43 14.57 -0.03
CA ASN A 102 6.32 14.05 0.78
C ASN A 102 5.31 13.28 -0.07
N SER A 103 5.04 13.74 -1.29
CA SER A 103 4.15 13.01 -2.21
C SER A 103 4.76 11.68 -2.64
N SER A 104 6.07 11.61 -2.83
CA SER A 104 6.78 10.37 -3.13
C SER A 104 6.75 9.39 -1.97
N LEU A 105 6.95 9.87 -0.74
CA LEU A 105 6.87 9.06 0.48
C LEU A 105 5.48 8.46 0.67
N LYS A 106 4.44 9.19 0.32
CA LYS A 106 3.06 8.71 0.38
C LYS A 106 2.84 7.53 -0.57
N ILE A 107 3.39 7.62 -1.80
CA ILE A 107 3.31 6.52 -2.76
C ILE A 107 4.07 5.30 -2.25
N GLU A 108 5.27 5.49 -1.70
CA GLU A 108 6.06 4.40 -1.13
C GLU A 108 5.34 3.73 0.05
N TYR A 109 4.64 4.50 0.86
CA TYR A 109 3.81 3.96 1.94
C TYR A 109 2.72 3.04 1.40
N TYR A 110 2.00 3.47 0.36
CA TYR A 110 1.00 2.61 -0.28
C TYR A 110 1.64 1.37 -0.91
N ASP A 111 2.83 1.48 -1.50
CA ASP A 111 3.55 0.32 -2.02
C ASP A 111 3.87 -0.69 -0.92
N THR A 112 4.28 -0.21 0.24
CA THR A 112 4.54 -1.08 1.40
C THR A 112 3.28 -1.81 1.84
N MET A 113 2.14 -1.10 1.90
CA MET A 113 0.86 -1.71 2.24
C MET A 113 0.45 -2.76 1.22
N LEU A 114 0.61 -2.47 -0.08
CA LEU A 114 0.27 -3.41 -1.15
C LEU A 114 1.13 -4.67 -1.09
N THR A 115 2.42 -4.53 -0.84
CA THR A 115 3.33 -5.67 -0.69
C THR A 115 2.91 -6.55 0.49
N TYR A 116 2.55 -5.93 1.60
CA TYR A 116 2.06 -6.67 2.78
C TYR A 116 0.76 -7.42 2.47
N LEU A 117 -0.18 -6.76 1.79
CA LEU A 117 -1.46 -7.36 1.40
C LEU A 117 -1.27 -8.51 0.40
N GLU A 118 -0.33 -8.38 -0.53
CA GLU A 118 0.01 -9.47 -1.45
C GLU A 118 0.52 -10.70 -0.69
N SER A 119 1.34 -10.48 0.32
CA SER A 119 1.83 -11.55 1.20
C SER A 119 0.67 -12.24 1.94
N ILE A 120 -0.28 -11.47 2.47
CA ILE A 120 -1.48 -12.01 3.11
C ILE A 120 -2.27 -12.89 2.12
N LEU A 121 -2.52 -12.38 0.92
CA LEU A 121 -3.29 -13.10 -0.10
C LEU A 121 -2.63 -14.41 -0.48
N LYS A 122 -1.31 -14.47 -0.56
CA LYS A 122 -0.57 -15.71 -0.83
C LYS A 122 -0.75 -16.72 0.31
N VAL A 123 -0.67 -16.28 1.55
CA VAL A 123 -0.88 -17.15 2.72
C VAL A 123 -2.31 -17.70 2.72
N ILE A 124 -3.30 -16.85 2.40
CA ILE A 124 -4.70 -17.30 2.33
C ILE A 124 -4.87 -18.34 1.23
N GLN A 125 -4.29 -18.15 0.05
CA GLN A 125 -4.34 -19.12 -1.05
C GLN A 125 -3.74 -20.47 -0.64
N ASN A 126 -2.70 -20.44 0.20
CA ASN A 126 -2.04 -21.64 0.67
C ASN A 126 -2.77 -22.32 1.85
N ARG A 127 -3.78 -21.66 2.42
CA ARG A 127 -4.50 -22.14 3.60
C ARG A 127 -5.20 -23.48 3.34
N THR A 128 -5.67 -23.72 2.12
CA THR A 128 -6.28 -24.99 1.73
C THR A 128 -5.34 -26.16 1.99
N TYR A 129 -4.07 -26.03 1.61
CA TYR A 129 -3.06 -27.06 1.85
C TYR A 129 -2.74 -27.21 3.32
N GLN A 130 -2.65 -26.12 4.05
CA GLN A 130 -2.41 -26.15 5.51
C GLN A 130 -3.51 -26.92 6.23
N ILE A 131 -4.76 -26.63 5.91
CA ILE A 131 -5.92 -27.30 6.54
C ILE A 131 -5.95 -28.77 6.14
N LYS A 132 -5.71 -29.08 4.87
CA LYS A 132 -5.64 -30.47 4.40
C LYS A 132 -4.55 -31.24 5.14
N ASN A 133 -3.35 -30.67 5.26
CA ASN A 133 -2.25 -31.30 5.98
C ASN A 133 -2.57 -31.51 7.45
N ALA A 134 -3.23 -30.53 8.10
CA ALA A 134 -3.65 -30.65 9.49
C ALA A 134 -4.64 -31.80 9.68
N ILE A 135 -5.60 -31.94 8.79
CA ILE A 135 -6.58 -33.03 8.83
C ILE A 135 -5.89 -34.38 8.63
N GLU A 136 -5.00 -34.51 7.67
CA GLU A 136 -4.25 -35.76 7.42
C GLU A 136 -3.41 -36.14 8.64
N PHE A 137 -2.75 -35.18 9.27
CA PHE A 137 -1.98 -35.41 10.50
C PHE A 137 -2.87 -35.91 11.63
N MET A 138 -4.03 -35.30 11.84
CA MET A 138 -4.98 -35.70 12.87
C MET A 138 -5.52 -37.13 12.63
N ARG A 139 -5.80 -37.48 11.38
CA ARG A 139 -6.20 -38.83 11.00
C ARG A 139 -5.11 -39.84 11.27
N PHE A 140 -3.88 -39.50 10.93
CA PHE A 140 -2.71 -40.34 11.18
C PHE A 140 -2.53 -40.60 12.66
N THR A 141 -2.58 -39.57 13.49
CA THR A 141 -2.44 -39.71 14.96
C THR A 141 -3.58 -40.44 15.60
N ALA A 142 -4.77 -40.45 14.99
CA ALA A 142 -5.92 -41.21 15.44
C ALA A 142 -5.92 -42.66 14.92
N GLY A 143 -4.90 -43.09 14.18
CA GLY A 143 -4.79 -44.43 13.64
C GLY A 143 -5.70 -44.73 12.46
N MET A 144 -6.20 -43.67 11.78
CA MET A 144 -7.15 -43.80 10.64
C MET A 144 -6.46 -43.64 9.27
N GLY A 145 -5.18 -43.45 9.31
CA GLY A 145 -4.37 -43.29 8.11
C GLY A 145 -3.93 -44.63 7.52
#